data_726cc46f22e73f314ff7229a12477b2e
#
_entry.id   726cc46f22e73f314ff7229a12477b2e
#
_cell.length_a   1.000
_cell.length_b   1.000
_cell.length_c   1.000
_cell.angle_alpha   90.00
_cell.angle_beta   90.00
_cell.angle_gamma   90.00
#
_symmetry.space_group_name_H-M   'P 1'
#
loop_
_entity.id
_entity.type
_entity.pdbx_description
1 polymer ?
#
loop_
_entity_poly.entity_id
_entity_poly.type
_entity_poly.pdbx_seq_one_letter_code
_entity_poly.pdbx_strand_id
1 'polypeptide(L)'
;MIVKTDRTSPTVSVAGAVKHNSDLETPAGEEGVSEILDGLFSYGTKTLDRLAFQKALDDIAANESAGFSFSVNVLKEHFPRGVELLADNELHPALPDKAFAVVQHQTADYVAGELQSPGYRTSRALDLALLPAGDPVLRQTTPASVKKVTLDEVKQYHAATFRPDLTTIVIIGDVTPEEARTVVEKWFGAWKAVGPRPDTTLPAIPRNKPSAANVSDAEAVQDSVTPYIL
;
A
#
# COMPACT_ATOMS: atom_id res chain seq x y z
N MET A 1 -10.35 15.81 -0.84
CA MET A 1 -10.87 15.45 0.50
C MET A 1 -12.40 15.47 0.48
N ILE A 2 -13.04 14.49 1.12
CA ILE A 2 -14.48 14.33 1.27
C ILE A 2 -14.78 14.27 2.78
N VAL A 3 -15.76 15.02 3.27
CA VAL A 3 -16.13 15.03 4.70
C VAL A 3 -17.62 14.73 4.84
N LYS A 4 -17.95 13.78 5.73
CA LYS A 4 -19.33 13.48 6.14
C LYS A 4 -19.44 13.62 7.66
N THR A 5 -20.13 14.65 8.12
CA THR A 5 -20.45 14.79 9.54
C THR A 5 -21.44 13.74 9.99
N ASP A 6 -21.08 13.00 11.03
CA ASP A 6 -21.92 12.01 11.70
C ASP A 6 -21.70 12.13 13.22
N ARG A 7 -22.76 12.48 13.95
CA ARG A 7 -22.72 12.74 15.39
C ARG A 7 -23.34 11.61 16.22
N THR A 8 -23.52 10.44 15.62
CA THR A 8 -24.06 9.27 16.33
C THR A 8 -23.08 8.67 17.33
N SER A 9 -21.76 8.91 17.11
CA SER A 9 -20.68 8.51 18.01
C SER A 9 -19.68 9.64 18.17
N PRO A 10 -19.02 9.81 19.33
CA PRO A 10 -17.99 10.82 19.55
C PRO A 10 -16.63 10.39 18.92
N THR A 11 -16.67 9.79 17.74
CA THR A 11 -15.50 9.27 17.03
C THR A 11 -15.33 9.95 15.68
N VAL A 12 -14.10 10.00 15.20
CA VAL A 12 -13.75 10.45 13.86
C VAL A 12 -12.88 9.37 13.21
N SER A 13 -13.29 8.95 12.02
CA SER A 13 -12.54 8.06 11.15
C SER A 13 -11.99 8.85 9.97
N VAL A 14 -10.69 8.77 9.76
CA VAL A 14 -10.02 9.25 8.56
C VAL A 14 -9.56 8.04 7.78
N ALA A 15 -9.91 7.96 6.52
CA ALA A 15 -9.42 6.95 5.60
C ALA A 15 -8.89 7.63 4.34
N GLY A 16 -7.77 7.18 3.84
CA GLY A 16 -7.20 7.70 2.62
C GLY A 16 -6.64 6.59 1.75
N ALA A 17 -6.49 6.90 0.48
CA ALA A 17 -5.83 6.04 -0.47
C ALA A 17 -5.01 6.85 -1.46
N VAL A 18 -3.79 6.43 -1.70
CA VAL A 18 -2.96 6.88 -2.81
C VAL A 18 -3.28 5.96 -4.00
N LYS A 19 -3.76 6.54 -5.10
CA LYS A 19 -3.94 5.77 -6.33
C LYS A 19 -2.57 5.35 -6.85
N HIS A 20 -2.33 4.06 -6.87
CA HIS A 20 -1.06 3.47 -7.28
C HIS A 20 -1.30 2.21 -8.14
N ASN A 21 -0.26 1.79 -8.85
CA ASN A 21 -0.20 0.49 -9.50
C ASN A 21 1.27 0.03 -9.52
N SER A 22 1.60 -0.93 -8.66
CA SER A 22 2.97 -1.43 -8.50
C SER A 22 3.53 -2.05 -9.79
N ASP A 23 2.68 -2.62 -10.66
CA ASP A 23 3.12 -3.20 -11.94
C ASP A 23 3.65 -2.13 -12.92
N LEU A 24 3.14 -0.89 -12.81
CA LEU A 24 3.57 0.23 -13.64
C LEU A 24 4.64 1.10 -12.99
N GLU A 25 4.54 1.30 -11.68
CA GLU A 25 5.35 2.25 -10.92
C GLU A 25 6.68 1.67 -10.45
N THR A 26 6.74 0.35 -10.22
CA THR A 26 7.99 -0.30 -9.81
C THR A 26 9.00 -0.27 -10.96
N PRO A 27 10.19 0.31 -10.76
CA PRO A 27 11.25 0.25 -11.76
C PRO A 27 11.65 -1.20 -12.07
N ALA A 28 12.08 -1.44 -13.30
CA ALA A 28 12.52 -2.78 -13.69
C ALA A 28 13.76 -3.22 -12.89
N GLY A 29 13.68 -4.37 -12.26
CA GLY A 29 14.71 -4.92 -11.38
C GLY A 29 14.55 -4.60 -9.90
N GLU A 30 13.54 -3.78 -9.53
CA GLU A 30 13.21 -3.43 -8.16
C GLU A 30 11.92 -4.14 -7.67
N GLU A 31 11.53 -5.25 -8.33
CA GLU A 31 10.34 -6.01 -7.95
C GLU A 31 10.44 -6.48 -6.50
N GLY A 32 9.47 -6.08 -5.68
CA GLY A 32 9.44 -6.27 -4.22
C GLY A 32 9.64 -4.98 -3.42
N VAL A 33 9.96 -3.85 -4.07
CA VAL A 33 10.17 -2.56 -3.37
C VAL A 33 8.90 -2.06 -2.67
N SER A 34 7.74 -2.26 -3.28
CA SER A 34 6.43 -1.87 -2.72
C SER A 34 6.12 -2.64 -1.45
N GLU A 35 6.31 -3.96 -1.46
CA GLU A 35 6.06 -4.85 -0.33
C GLU A 35 7.00 -4.58 0.84
N ILE A 36 8.28 -4.28 0.54
CA ILE A 36 9.25 -3.89 1.57
C ILE A 36 8.85 -2.55 2.20
N LEU A 37 8.45 -1.56 1.39
CA LEU A 37 8.00 -0.28 1.88
C LEU A 37 6.79 -0.44 2.82
N ASP A 38 5.80 -1.22 2.40
CA ASP A 38 4.58 -1.47 3.18
C ASP A 38 4.93 -2.05 4.57
N GLY A 39 5.82 -3.02 4.64
CA GLY A 39 6.28 -3.60 5.90
C GLY A 39 7.04 -2.63 6.81
N LEU A 40 7.60 -1.56 6.26
CA LEU A 40 8.41 -0.60 7.02
C LEU A 40 7.61 0.49 7.74
N PHE A 41 6.36 0.77 7.36
CA PHE A 41 5.53 1.77 8.05
C PHE A 41 5.30 1.45 9.53
N SER A 42 5.39 0.18 9.93
CA SER A 42 5.22 -0.25 11.32
C SER A 42 6.44 0.06 12.24
N TYR A 43 7.49 0.69 11.71
CA TYR A 43 8.73 0.93 12.47
C TYR A 43 8.88 2.37 12.97
N GLY A 44 7.79 3.14 13.02
CA GLY A 44 7.77 4.51 13.50
C GLY A 44 8.11 5.54 12.44
N THR A 45 8.30 6.77 12.89
CA THR A 45 8.49 7.95 12.04
C THR A 45 9.87 8.56 12.25
N LYS A 46 10.20 9.58 11.46
CA LYS A 46 11.45 10.35 11.67
C LYS A 46 11.49 11.07 13.01
N THR A 47 10.33 11.33 13.63
CA THR A 47 10.20 12.07 14.90
C THR A 47 10.01 11.16 16.10
N LEU A 48 9.38 9.98 15.91
CA LEU A 48 9.06 9.03 16.96
C LEU A 48 9.55 7.63 16.55
N ASP A 49 10.37 7.00 17.38
CA ASP A 49 10.70 5.60 17.17
C ASP A 49 9.45 4.71 17.36
N ARG A 50 9.57 3.44 16.98
CA ARG A 50 8.45 2.48 17.00
C ARG A 50 7.71 2.45 18.33
N LEU A 51 8.44 2.45 19.46
CA LEU A 51 7.82 2.35 20.79
C LEU A 51 7.16 3.67 21.20
N ALA A 52 7.82 4.80 20.92
CA ALA A 52 7.27 6.12 21.19
C ALA A 52 6.03 6.41 20.30
N PHE A 53 6.06 5.96 19.04
CA PHE A 53 4.92 6.09 18.13
C PHE A 53 3.73 5.27 18.62
N GLN A 54 3.96 3.98 18.95
CA GLN A 54 2.89 3.13 19.50
C GLN A 54 2.32 3.72 20.79
N LYS A 55 3.19 4.18 21.70
CA LYS A 55 2.72 4.84 22.92
C LYS A 55 1.88 6.07 22.63
N ALA A 56 2.27 6.87 21.65
CA ALA A 56 1.49 8.08 21.28
C ALA A 56 0.11 7.73 20.72
N LEU A 57 -0.05 6.60 20.02
CA LEU A 57 -1.35 6.08 19.58
C LEU A 57 -2.17 5.56 20.78
N ASP A 58 -1.54 4.80 21.68
CA ASP A 58 -2.19 4.24 22.87
C ASP A 58 -2.70 5.36 23.80
N ASP A 59 -1.93 6.45 23.98
CA ASP A 59 -2.27 7.60 24.82
C ASP A 59 -3.58 8.30 24.37
N ILE A 60 -3.97 8.14 23.10
CA ILE A 60 -5.21 8.69 22.53
C ILE A 60 -6.20 7.61 22.08
N ALA A 61 -5.95 6.36 22.45
CA ALA A 61 -6.76 5.19 22.06
C ALA A 61 -7.02 5.14 20.55
N ALA A 62 -6.01 5.48 19.74
CA ALA A 62 -6.09 5.48 18.28
C ALA A 62 -5.68 4.14 17.68
N ASN A 63 -6.37 3.78 16.59
CA ASN A 63 -5.90 2.76 15.65
C ASN A 63 -5.46 3.47 14.38
N GLU A 64 -4.22 3.25 13.96
CA GLU A 64 -3.61 3.88 12.80
C GLU A 64 -2.99 2.83 11.88
N SER A 65 -3.00 3.13 10.59
CA SER A 65 -2.30 2.39 9.55
C SER A 65 -1.86 3.35 8.47
N ALA A 66 -0.59 3.31 8.09
CA ALA A 66 -0.04 4.05 6.96
C ALA A 66 0.25 3.12 5.78
N GLY A 67 0.41 3.67 4.58
CA GLY A 67 0.67 2.97 3.33
C GLY A 67 -0.21 3.47 2.18
N PHE A 68 -0.25 2.74 1.07
CA PHE A 68 -1.11 3.13 -0.07
C PHE A 68 -2.60 3.23 0.30
N SER A 69 -3.03 2.48 1.30
CA SER A 69 -4.28 2.69 2.01
C SER A 69 -3.95 3.02 3.45
N PHE A 70 -4.38 4.17 3.90
CA PHE A 70 -4.06 4.66 5.24
C PHE A 70 -5.31 5.07 6.01
N SER A 71 -5.25 4.96 7.33
CA SER A 71 -6.39 5.33 8.16
C SER A 71 -6.00 5.69 9.58
N VAL A 72 -6.85 6.46 10.26
CA VAL A 72 -6.82 6.60 11.70
C VAL A 72 -8.25 6.71 12.25
N ASN A 73 -8.50 6.02 13.34
CA ASN A 73 -9.74 6.08 14.10
C ASN A 73 -9.44 6.58 15.50
N VAL A 74 -10.11 7.66 15.92
CA VAL A 74 -9.88 8.33 17.20
C VAL A 74 -11.18 8.84 17.81
N LEU A 75 -11.16 9.15 19.10
CA LEU A 75 -12.17 10.02 19.70
C LEU A 75 -12.05 11.43 19.14
N LYS A 76 -13.18 12.13 19.01
CA LYS A 76 -13.27 13.52 18.50
C LYS A 76 -12.24 14.46 19.13
N GLU A 77 -12.10 14.41 20.45
CA GLU A 77 -11.17 15.27 21.21
C GLU A 77 -9.71 15.07 20.80
N HIS A 78 -9.36 13.88 20.28
CA HIS A 78 -8.03 13.55 19.83
C HIS A 78 -7.86 13.61 18.31
N PHE A 79 -8.88 14.04 17.56
CA PHE A 79 -8.84 14.10 16.09
C PHE A 79 -7.62 14.84 15.53
N PRO A 80 -7.25 16.05 16.02
CA PRO A 80 -6.06 16.74 15.53
C PRO A 80 -4.77 15.94 15.76
N ARG A 81 -4.64 15.27 16.92
CA ARG A 81 -3.47 14.47 17.24
C ARG A 81 -3.41 13.16 16.43
N GLY A 82 -4.56 12.53 16.22
CA GLY A 82 -4.63 11.34 15.35
C GLY A 82 -4.19 11.64 13.91
N VAL A 83 -4.65 12.75 13.34
CA VAL A 83 -4.25 13.18 11.99
C VAL A 83 -2.77 13.57 11.95
N GLU A 84 -2.24 14.19 12.99
CA GLU A 84 -0.81 14.48 13.11
C GLU A 84 0.06 13.22 13.04
N LEU A 85 -0.28 12.19 13.86
CA LEU A 85 0.45 10.92 13.88
C LEU A 85 0.35 10.19 12.53
N LEU A 86 -0.85 10.13 11.95
CA LEU A 86 -1.05 9.54 10.64
C LEU A 86 -0.21 10.24 9.56
N ALA A 87 -0.24 11.58 9.53
CA ALA A 87 0.54 12.34 8.57
C ALA A 87 2.05 12.17 8.76
N ASP A 88 2.53 12.09 10.01
CA ASP A 88 3.94 11.88 10.29
C ASP A 88 4.39 10.48 9.80
N ASN A 89 3.57 9.44 10.01
CA ASN A 89 3.90 8.10 9.53
C ASN A 89 3.82 8.00 8.00
N GLU A 90 2.76 8.54 7.40
CA GLU A 90 2.53 8.50 5.95
C GLU A 90 3.60 9.26 5.16
N LEU A 91 3.97 10.46 5.63
CA LEU A 91 4.87 11.36 4.90
C LEU A 91 6.34 11.24 5.33
N HIS A 92 6.59 10.79 6.55
CA HIS A 92 7.91 10.79 7.17
C HIS A 92 8.23 9.47 7.90
N PRO A 93 7.99 8.29 7.27
CA PRO A 93 8.33 7.02 7.89
C PRO A 93 9.84 6.97 8.21
N ALA A 94 10.20 6.28 9.30
CA ALA A 94 11.59 6.21 9.76
C ALA A 94 12.50 5.42 8.80
N LEU A 95 11.98 4.35 8.23
CA LEU A 95 12.68 3.43 7.32
C LEU A 95 14.08 3.03 7.85
N PRO A 96 14.21 2.48 9.07
CA PRO A 96 15.50 2.23 9.68
C PRO A 96 16.23 1.03 9.07
N ASP A 97 17.56 1.12 8.88
CA ASP A 97 18.40 0.08 8.25
C ASP A 97 18.20 -1.32 8.86
N LYS A 98 18.12 -1.40 10.20
CA LYS A 98 17.92 -2.68 10.88
C LYS A 98 16.57 -3.31 10.59
N ALA A 99 15.52 -2.49 10.51
CA ALA A 99 14.19 -2.96 10.16
C ALA A 99 14.13 -3.37 8.68
N PHE A 100 14.76 -2.61 7.80
CA PHE A 100 14.86 -2.93 6.39
C PHE A 100 15.41 -4.35 6.16
N ALA A 101 16.52 -4.70 6.81
CA ALA A 101 17.11 -6.03 6.66
C ALA A 101 16.15 -7.16 7.10
N VAL A 102 15.37 -6.92 8.18
CA VAL A 102 14.38 -7.88 8.68
C VAL A 102 13.20 -7.99 7.70
N VAL A 103 12.63 -6.85 7.31
CA VAL A 103 11.47 -6.81 6.40
C VAL A 103 11.83 -7.39 5.04
N GLN A 104 13.00 -7.04 4.48
CA GLN A 104 13.47 -7.60 3.22
C GLN A 104 13.55 -9.14 3.26
N HIS A 105 14.08 -9.70 4.36
CA HIS A 105 14.14 -11.15 4.53
C HIS A 105 12.74 -11.77 4.62
N GLN A 106 11.87 -11.19 5.45
CA GLN A 106 10.48 -11.66 5.60
C GLN A 106 9.70 -11.58 4.29
N THR A 107 9.86 -10.49 3.52
CA THR A 107 9.25 -10.34 2.20
C THR A 107 9.77 -11.40 1.23
N ALA A 108 11.07 -11.68 1.23
CA ALA A 108 11.64 -12.72 0.36
C ALA A 108 11.08 -14.11 0.69
N ASP A 109 10.92 -14.44 1.97
CA ASP A 109 10.36 -15.71 2.42
C ASP A 109 8.86 -15.80 2.09
N TYR A 110 8.11 -14.72 2.29
CA TYR A 110 6.69 -14.62 1.91
C TYR A 110 6.52 -14.88 0.40
N VAL A 111 7.30 -14.18 -0.44
CA VAL A 111 7.28 -14.36 -1.90
C VAL A 111 7.64 -15.79 -2.29
N ALA A 112 8.63 -16.42 -1.62
CA ALA A 112 8.98 -17.82 -1.88
C ALA A 112 7.80 -18.76 -1.63
N GLY A 113 7.04 -18.54 -0.57
CA GLY A 113 5.82 -19.30 -0.26
C GLY A 113 4.69 -19.01 -1.24
N GLU A 114 4.47 -17.74 -1.56
CA GLU A 114 3.40 -17.31 -2.48
C GLU A 114 3.59 -17.93 -3.88
N LEU A 115 4.81 -17.93 -4.41
CA LEU A 115 5.12 -18.55 -5.72
C LEU A 115 4.81 -20.05 -5.78
N GLN A 116 4.75 -20.74 -4.64
CA GLN A 116 4.39 -22.16 -4.56
C GLN A 116 2.88 -22.36 -4.36
N SER A 117 2.14 -21.30 -4.00
CA SER A 117 0.72 -21.43 -3.70
C SER A 117 -0.09 -21.82 -4.94
N PRO A 118 -1.09 -22.71 -4.81
CA PRO A 118 -1.98 -23.07 -5.92
C PRO A 118 -2.72 -21.85 -6.49
N GLY A 119 -3.10 -20.93 -5.62
CA GLY A 119 -3.79 -19.67 -6.00
C GLY A 119 -2.93 -18.83 -6.94
N TYR A 120 -1.68 -18.55 -6.55
CA TYR A 120 -0.75 -17.80 -7.37
C TYR A 120 -0.49 -18.50 -8.72
N ARG A 121 -0.23 -19.80 -8.71
CA ARG A 121 0.05 -20.57 -9.93
C ARG A 121 -1.12 -20.52 -10.91
N THR A 122 -2.34 -20.59 -10.40
CA THR A 122 -3.56 -20.49 -11.21
C THR A 122 -3.75 -19.07 -11.77
N SER A 123 -3.64 -18.03 -10.95
CA SER A 123 -3.70 -16.65 -11.41
C SER A 123 -2.63 -16.33 -12.44
N ARG A 124 -1.40 -16.79 -12.20
CA ARG A 124 -0.30 -16.60 -13.13
C ARG A 124 -0.54 -17.28 -14.49
N ALA A 125 -1.10 -18.48 -14.49
CA ALA A 125 -1.45 -19.19 -15.73
C ALA A 125 -2.54 -18.41 -16.50
N LEU A 126 -3.50 -17.82 -15.81
CA LEU A 126 -4.53 -16.96 -16.40
C LEU A 126 -3.91 -15.71 -17.03
N ASP A 127 -3.05 -14.99 -16.29
CA ASP A 127 -2.40 -13.77 -16.77
C ASP A 127 -1.56 -14.04 -18.04
N LEU A 128 -0.80 -15.13 -18.04
CA LEU A 128 -0.01 -15.56 -19.20
C LEU A 128 -0.87 -15.94 -20.42
N ALA A 129 -2.10 -16.39 -20.20
CA ALA A 129 -3.05 -16.70 -21.28
C ALA A 129 -3.78 -15.46 -21.82
N LEU A 130 -3.97 -14.42 -21.00
CA LEU A 130 -4.76 -13.24 -21.34
C LEU A 130 -3.90 -12.07 -21.82
N LEU A 131 -2.69 -11.90 -21.26
CA LEU A 131 -1.89 -10.69 -21.43
C LEU A 131 -0.81 -10.90 -22.51
N PRO A 132 -0.50 -9.87 -23.30
CA PRO A 132 0.57 -9.95 -24.29
C PRO A 132 1.94 -10.09 -23.62
N ALA A 133 2.87 -10.69 -24.32
CA ALA A 133 4.25 -10.77 -23.86
C ALA A 133 4.81 -9.36 -23.60
N GLY A 134 5.39 -9.15 -22.44
CA GLY A 134 5.93 -7.84 -22.01
C GLY A 134 4.92 -6.93 -21.31
N ASP A 135 3.68 -7.39 -21.06
CA ASP A 135 2.74 -6.66 -20.21
C ASP A 135 3.34 -6.46 -18.80
N PRO A 136 3.22 -5.26 -18.21
CA PRO A 136 3.76 -4.98 -16.86
C PRO A 136 3.29 -5.95 -15.79
N VAL A 137 2.03 -6.39 -15.83
CA VAL A 137 1.45 -7.38 -14.89
C VAL A 137 2.20 -8.72 -14.94
N LEU A 138 2.85 -9.04 -16.06
CA LEU A 138 3.62 -10.27 -16.18
C LEU A 138 5.01 -10.21 -15.53
N ARG A 139 5.42 -9.05 -15.00
CA ARG A 139 6.63 -8.98 -14.19
C ARG A 139 6.41 -9.72 -12.89
N GLN A 140 7.43 -10.48 -12.50
CA GLN A 140 7.30 -11.36 -11.35
C GLN A 140 8.25 -10.93 -10.24
N THR A 141 7.70 -10.61 -9.07
CA THR A 141 8.48 -10.51 -7.84
C THR A 141 9.01 -11.89 -7.47
N THR A 142 10.29 -11.98 -7.18
CA THR A 142 10.97 -13.22 -6.78
C THR A 142 11.78 -12.99 -5.51
N PRO A 143 12.11 -14.04 -4.73
CA PRO A 143 13.02 -13.89 -3.60
C PRO A 143 14.37 -13.28 -3.97
N ALA A 144 14.81 -13.50 -5.19
CA ALA A 144 16.07 -12.96 -5.70
C ALA A 144 15.97 -11.48 -6.05
N SER A 145 14.85 -11.01 -6.62
CA SER A 145 14.62 -9.58 -6.86
C SER A 145 14.46 -8.83 -5.55
N VAL A 146 13.65 -9.32 -4.61
CA VAL A 146 13.47 -8.73 -3.28
C VAL A 146 14.81 -8.55 -2.56
N LYS A 147 15.70 -9.54 -2.58
CA LYS A 147 17.03 -9.46 -1.94
C LYS A 147 17.99 -8.45 -2.60
N LYS A 148 17.71 -7.99 -3.80
CA LYS A 148 18.51 -6.96 -4.48
C LYS A 148 18.06 -5.54 -4.16
N VAL A 149 16.80 -5.36 -3.76
CA VAL A 149 16.26 -4.05 -3.40
C VAL A 149 17.09 -3.42 -2.30
N THR A 150 17.46 -2.17 -2.45
CA THR A 150 18.19 -1.38 -1.47
C THR A 150 17.27 -0.46 -0.69
N LEU A 151 17.67 -0.03 0.49
CA LEU A 151 16.89 0.93 1.27
C LEU A 151 16.74 2.28 0.57
N ASP A 152 17.72 2.68 -0.24
CA ASP A 152 17.64 3.93 -0.98
C ASP A 152 16.62 3.84 -2.12
N GLU A 153 16.47 2.70 -2.78
CA GLU A 153 15.39 2.44 -3.75
C GLU A 153 14.01 2.51 -3.07
N VAL A 154 13.87 1.94 -1.86
CA VAL A 154 12.63 2.06 -1.07
C VAL A 154 12.29 3.52 -0.76
N LYS A 155 13.27 4.33 -0.35
CA LYS A 155 13.08 5.77 -0.08
C LYS A 155 12.70 6.53 -1.36
N GLN A 156 13.32 6.21 -2.48
CA GLN A 156 13.01 6.81 -3.79
C GLN A 156 11.61 6.43 -4.25
N TYR A 157 11.25 5.15 -4.10
CA TYR A 157 9.92 4.66 -4.44
C TYR A 157 8.84 5.36 -3.60
N HIS A 158 9.02 5.47 -2.27
CA HIS A 158 8.13 6.24 -1.41
C HIS A 158 7.98 7.70 -1.89
N ALA A 159 9.08 8.39 -2.15
CA ALA A 159 9.05 9.78 -2.58
C ALA A 159 8.37 9.98 -3.94
N ALA A 160 8.44 9.01 -4.84
CA ALA A 160 7.85 9.08 -6.18
C ALA A 160 6.36 8.72 -6.20
N THR A 161 5.95 7.74 -5.39
CA THR A 161 4.58 7.16 -5.43
C THR A 161 3.63 7.76 -4.41
N PHE A 162 4.12 8.18 -3.24
CA PHE A 162 3.30 8.84 -2.23
C PHE A 162 3.13 10.33 -2.57
N ARG A 163 1.97 10.66 -3.13
CA ARG A 163 1.72 11.96 -3.80
C ARG A 163 0.33 12.52 -3.48
N PRO A 164 0.22 13.81 -3.16
CA PRO A 164 -1.07 14.44 -2.87
C PRO A 164 -2.00 14.50 -4.09
N ASP A 165 -1.46 14.56 -5.31
CA ASP A 165 -2.24 14.63 -6.56
C ASP A 165 -2.82 13.27 -7.00
N LEU A 166 -2.45 12.18 -6.33
CA LEU A 166 -3.04 10.84 -6.47
C LEU A 166 -3.79 10.39 -5.21
N THR A 167 -3.89 11.26 -4.20
CA THR A 167 -4.45 10.89 -2.89
C THR A 167 -5.88 11.38 -2.71
N THR A 168 -6.73 10.48 -2.23
CA THR A 168 -8.07 10.82 -1.75
C THR A 168 -8.15 10.59 -0.26
N ILE A 169 -8.69 11.56 0.49
CA ILE A 169 -8.95 11.45 1.94
C ILE A 169 -10.44 11.58 2.18
N VAL A 170 -11.01 10.67 2.94
CA VAL A 170 -12.40 10.66 3.39
C VAL A 170 -12.42 10.73 4.91
N ILE A 171 -13.24 11.63 5.46
CA ILE A 171 -13.39 11.83 6.90
C ILE A 171 -14.86 11.68 7.27
N ILE A 172 -15.15 10.80 8.22
CA ILE A 172 -16.50 10.53 8.71
C ILE A 172 -16.48 10.58 10.24
N GLY A 173 -17.41 11.32 10.84
CA GLY A 173 -17.54 11.36 12.30
C GLY A 173 -18.03 12.69 12.83
N ASP A 174 -17.88 12.89 14.14
CA ASP A 174 -18.31 14.12 14.82
C ASP A 174 -17.31 15.27 14.59
N VAL A 175 -17.23 15.72 13.36
CA VAL A 175 -16.37 16.81 12.90
C VAL A 175 -17.10 17.60 11.81
N THR A 176 -16.92 18.92 11.82
CA THR A 176 -17.42 19.76 10.72
C THR A 176 -16.45 19.77 9.53
N PRO A 177 -16.91 20.07 8.30
CA PRO A 177 -16.04 20.21 7.15
C PRO A 177 -14.90 21.24 7.34
N GLU A 178 -15.17 22.31 8.06
CA GLU A 178 -14.21 23.38 8.35
C GLU A 178 -13.12 22.91 9.33
N GLU A 179 -13.51 22.23 10.40
CA GLU A 179 -12.57 21.62 11.35
C GLU A 179 -11.68 20.59 10.65
N ALA A 180 -12.30 19.67 9.88
CA ALA A 180 -11.59 18.65 9.13
C ALA A 180 -10.57 19.28 8.16
N ARG A 181 -10.97 20.30 7.41
CA ARG A 181 -10.10 21.02 6.49
C ARG A 181 -8.91 21.62 7.22
N THR A 182 -9.15 22.35 8.30
CA THR A 182 -8.10 23.02 9.09
C THR A 182 -7.05 22.02 9.58
N VAL A 183 -7.50 20.87 10.09
CA VAL A 183 -6.59 19.85 10.62
C VAL A 183 -5.81 19.17 9.51
N VAL A 184 -6.47 18.79 8.41
CA VAL A 184 -5.78 18.14 7.27
C VAL A 184 -4.80 19.10 6.59
N GLU A 185 -5.19 20.37 6.36
CA GLU A 185 -4.28 21.36 5.78
C GLU A 185 -3.06 21.63 6.66
N LYS A 186 -3.20 21.57 7.98
CA LYS A 186 -2.08 21.74 8.90
C LYS A 186 -1.01 20.64 8.73
N TRP A 187 -1.41 19.39 8.57
CA TRP A 187 -0.49 18.25 8.61
C TRP A 187 -0.13 17.68 7.23
N PHE A 188 -1.07 17.71 6.28
CA PHE A 188 -0.85 17.26 4.90
C PHE A 188 -0.62 18.41 3.90
N GLY A 189 -0.88 19.67 4.26
CA GLY A 189 -0.83 20.80 3.33
C GLY A 189 0.55 21.13 2.76
N ALA A 190 1.62 20.76 3.46
CA ALA A 190 2.99 20.90 2.97
C ALA A 190 3.44 19.76 2.04
N TRP A 191 2.65 18.69 1.92
CA TRP A 191 2.95 17.55 1.07
C TRP A 191 2.96 17.94 -0.40
N LYS A 192 4.05 17.61 -1.09
CA LYS A 192 4.23 17.94 -2.51
C LYS A 192 4.60 16.71 -3.31
N ALA A 193 4.06 16.63 -4.51
CA ALA A 193 4.45 15.61 -5.46
C ALA A 193 5.92 15.80 -5.89
N VAL A 194 6.67 14.71 -5.98
CA VAL A 194 8.05 14.67 -6.47
C VAL A 194 8.08 14.01 -7.84
N GLY A 195 8.76 14.63 -8.79
CA GLY A 195 8.90 14.11 -10.15
C GLY A 195 7.60 14.13 -10.99
N PRO A 196 7.62 13.53 -12.18
CA PRO A 196 6.45 13.44 -13.05
C PRO A 196 5.38 12.54 -12.42
N ARG A 197 4.12 12.79 -12.78
CA ARG A 197 3.01 11.93 -12.35
C ARG A 197 3.13 10.55 -13.00
N PRO A 198 3.19 9.45 -12.23
CA PRO A 198 3.24 8.11 -12.79
C PRO A 198 1.91 7.76 -13.49
N ASP A 199 1.99 6.87 -14.47
CA ASP A 199 0.80 6.21 -15.00
C ASP A 199 0.37 5.12 -14.00
N THR A 200 -0.90 5.14 -13.64
CA THR A 200 -1.51 4.19 -12.71
C THR A 200 -2.61 3.35 -13.38
N THR A 201 -2.73 3.45 -14.72
CA THR A 201 -3.78 2.78 -15.48
C THR A 201 -3.17 1.72 -16.38
N LEU A 202 -3.45 0.45 -16.07
CA LEU A 202 -3.03 -0.68 -16.89
C LEU A 202 -3.62 -0.59 -18.30
N PRO A 203 -2.89 -1.07 -19.32
CA PRO A 203 -3.42 -1.23 -20.67
C PRO A 203 -4.69 -2.09 -20.68
N ALA A 204 -5.57 -1.85 -21.62
CA ALA A 204 -6.75 -2.71 -21.79
C ALA A 204 -6.32 -4.11 -22.22
N ILE A 205 -6.92 -5.13 -21.61
CA ILE A 205 -6.68 -6.52 -22.00
C ILE A 205 -7.17 -6.73 -23.44
N PRO A 206 -6.33 -7.21 -24.35
CA PRO A 206 -6.74 -7.44 -25.74
C PRO A 206 -7.74 -8.58 -25.83
N ARG A 207 -8.57 -8.59 -26.88
CA ARG A 207 -9.45 -9.72 -27.15
C ARG A 207 -8.61 -10.96 -27.47
N ASN A 208 -8.81 -12.00 -26.69
CA ASN A 208 -8.10 -13.27 -26.84
C ASN A 208 -8.97 -14.33 -27.53
N LYS A 209 -8.33 -15.32 -28.12
CA LYS A 209 -9.03 -16.52 -28.60
C LYS A 209 -9.36 -17.41 -27.41
N PRO A 210 -10.47 -18.17 -27.48
CA PRO A 210 -10.78 -19.16 -26.45
C PRO A 210 -9.59 -20.10 -26.23
N SER A 211 -9.19 -20.26 -24.98
CA SER A 211 -8.11 -21.15 -24.56
C SER A 211 -8.47 -21.81 -23.23
N ALA A 212 -7.76 -22.87 -22.89
CA ALA A 212 -7.85 -23.51 -21.57
C ALA A 212 -6.44 -23.77 -21.05
N ALA A 213 -6.21 -23.48 -19.79
CA ALA A 213 -4.99 -23.82 -19.08
C ALA A 213 -5.33 -24.77 -17.94
N ASN A 214 -4.49 -25.78 -17.73
CA ASN A 214 -4.60 -26.71 -16.62
C ASN A 214 -3.38 -26.52 -15.71
N VAL A 215 -3.63 -26.18 -14.44
CA VAL A 215 -2.62 -26.04 -13.38
C VAL A 215 -2.76 -27.22 -12.45
N SER A 216 -1.88 -28.22 -12.61
CA SER A 216 -1.90 -29.41 -11.77
C SER A 216 -1.37 -29.13 -10.38
N ASP A 217 -2.06 -29.66 -9.37
CA ASP A 217 -1.62 -29.71 -7.98
C ASP A 217 -1.84 -31.13 -7.46
N ALA A 218 -0.73 -31.82 -7.14
CA ALA A 218 -0.79 -33.23 -6.71
C ALA A 218 -1.38 -33.40 -5.30
N GLU A 219 -1.45 -32.32 -4.51
CA GLU A 219 -2.01 -32.32 -3.16
C GLU A 219 -3.44 -31.78 -3.10
N ALA A 220 -3.99 -31.34 -4.23
CA ALA A 220 -5.35 -30.84 -4.30
C ALA A 220 -6.35 -31.95 -4.01
N VAL A 221 -7.26 -31.68 -3.09
CA VAL A 221 -8.39 -32.57 -2.76
C VAL A 221 -9.66 -32.20 -3.53
N GLN A 222 -9.62 -31.12 -4.29
CA GLN A 222 -10.76 -30.57 -5.03
C GLN A 222 -10.30 -29.85 -6.30
N ASP A 223 -10.97 -30.10 -7.42
CA ASP A 223 -10.77 -29.36 -8.65
C ASP A 223 -11.56 -28.05 -8.64
N SER A 224 -10.99 -27.01 -9.19
CA SER A 224 -11.67 -25.72 -9.38
C SER A 224 -11.61 -25.32 -10.85
N VAL A 225 -12.74 -24.90 -11.40
CA VAL A 225 -12.84 -24.36 -12.76
C VAL A 225 -13.25 -22.90 -12.70
N THR A 226 -12.40 -22.02 -13.18
CA THR A 226 -12.67 -20.58 -13.23
C THR A 226 -12.86 -20.14 -14.68
N PRO A 227 -14.10 -19.91 -15.15
CA PRO A 227 -14.34 -19.33 -16.47
C PRO A 227 -14.02 -17.83 -16.44
N TYR A 228 -13.36 -17.34 -17.48
CA TYR A 228 -13.08 -15.92 -17.68
C TYR A 228 -13.69 -15.49 -19.02
N ILE A 229 -14.51 -14.43 -19.00
CA ILE A 229 -15.14 -13.84 -20.19
C ILE A 229 -14.67 -12.40 -20.27
N LEU A 230 -14.04 -12.01 -21.38
CA LEU A 230 -13.58 -10.67 -21.68
C LEU A 230 -14.62 -9.93 -22.54
#